data_d5864ba790773c2c0fcde8874f099af9
#
_entry.id   d5864ba790773c2c0fcde8874f099af9
#
_cell.length_a   1.000
_cell.length_b   1.000
_cell.length_c   1.000
_cell.angle_alpha   90.00
_cell.angle_beta   90.00
_cell.angle_gamma   90.00
#
_symmetry.space_group_name_H-M   'P 1'
#
loop_
_entity.id
_entity.type
_entity.pdbx_description
1 polymer ?
#
loop_
_entity_poly.entity_id
_entity_poly.type
_entity_poly.pdbx_seq_one_letter_code
_entity_poly.pdbx_strand_id
1 'polypeptide(L)'
;MFDYEKIKEYDKYKTKVLKYVIYKKRTENEIRRKFDNEIEPDMLDDIIEELKENKYISDDQYVERAINEYIALKNMSLKQIKYKLQAKGISNYLIEDYFSKNSESLKEYEIKSANNIITKKYDDSPEEIIQNLLKKGFEYDNVKEALERRN
;
A
#
# COMPACT_ATOMS: atom_id res chain seq x y z
N MET A 1 13.71 40.37 0.18
CA MET A 1 14.11 40.56 -1.20
C MET A 1 13.81 39.32 -2.04
N PHE A 2 13.27 39.52 -3.20
CA PHE A 2 12.89 38.46 -4.12
C PHE A 2 14.13 37.83 -4.74
N ASP A 3 14.30 36.51 -4.56
CA ASP A 3 15.36 35.77 -5.25
C ASP A 3 14.74 35.10 -6.48
N TYR A 4 14.93 35.71 -7.63
CA TYR A 4 14.36 35.30 -8.89
C TYR A 4 14.87 33.95 -9.32
N GLU A 5 16.14 33.64 -9.05
CA GLU A 5 16.74 32.37 -9.41
C GLU A 5 16.16 31.21 -8.60
N LYS A 6 15.89 31.44 -7.32
CA LYS A 6 15.27 30.44 -6.46
C LYS A 6 13.84 30.14 -6.88
N ILE A 7 13.09 31.14 -7.31
CA ILE A 7 11.73 30.95 -7.80
C ILE A 7 11.73 30.11 -9.07
N LYS A 8 12.63 30.40 -10.00
CA LYS A 8 12.76 29.63 -11.24
C LYS A 8 13.15 28.18 -10.95
N GLU A 9 14.06 27.98 -10.01
CA GLU A 9 14.52 26.66 -9.60
C GLU A 9 13.38 25.89 -8.96
N TYR A 10 12.61 26.51 -8.07
CA TYR A 10 11.44 25.92 -7.45
C TYR A 10 10.43 25.45 -8.49
N ASP A 11 10.08 26.32 -9.42
CA ASP A 11 9.11 25.99 -10.47
C ASP A 11 9.59 24.87 -11.35
N LYS A 12 10.87 24.83 -11.67
CA LYS A 12 11.47 23.74 -12.46
C LYS A 12 11.35 22.42 -11.75
N TYR A 13 11.73 22.35 -10.48
CA TYR A 13 11.69 21.10 -9.70
C TYR A 13 10.26 20.70 -9.36
N LYS A 14 9.40 21.66 -9.04
CA LYS A 14 7.98 21.36 -8.82
C LYS A 14 7.37 20.72 -10.06
N THR A 15 7.67 21.21 -11.23
CA THR A 15 7.18 20.64 -12.48
C THR A 15 7.68 19.21 -12.66
N LYS A 16 8.94 18.93 -12.33
CA LYS A 16 9.50 17.58 -12.40
C LYS A 16 8.77 16.62 -11.45
N VAL A 17 8.56 17.03 -10.21
CA VAL A 17 7.88 16.22 -9.21
C VAL A 17 6.44 15.98 -9.63
N LEU A 18 5.76 17.03 -10.08
CA LEU A 18 4.37 16.94 -10.53
C LEU A 18 4.21 15.93 -11.69
N LYS A 19 5.09 15.98 -12.68
CA LYS A 19 5.07 15.02 -13.78
C LYS A 19 5.23 13.60 -13.29
N TYR A 20 6.10 13.39 -12.32
CA TYR A 20 6.36 12.08 -11.74
C TYR A 20 5.11 11.52 -11.04
N VAL A 21 4.40 12.35 -10.26
CA VAL A 21 3.21 11.90 -9.53
C VAL A 21 1.97 11.77 -10.43
N ILE A 22 1.90 12.55 -11.51
CA ILE A 22 0.80 12.44 -12.48
C ILE A 22 0.95 11.16 -13.31
N TYR A 23 2.17 10.82 -13.71
CA TYR A 23 2.43 9.64 -14.50
C TYR A 23 1.94 8.36 -13.81
N LYS A 24 2.16 8.25 -12.50
CA LYS A 24 1.71 7.11 -11.71
C LYS A 24 1.58 7.55 -10.25
N LYS A 25 0.52 7.13 -9.57
CA LYS A 25 0.35 7.41 -8.15
C LYS A 25 1.56 6.93 -7.34
N ARG A 26 2.08 7.79 -6.48
CA ARG A 26 3.28 7.54 -5.66
C ARG A 26 2.99 7.88 -4.21
N THR A 27 3.66 7.18 -3.29
CA THR A 27 3.66 7.56 -1.88
C THR A 27 4.61 8.74 -1.70
N GLU A 28 4.42 9.50 -0.62
CA GLU A 28 5.36 10.56 -0.28
C GLU A 28 6.79 10.02 -0.16
N ASN A 29 6.95 8.84 0.44
CA ASN A 29 8.26 8.22 0.61
C ASN A 29 8.92 7.91 -0.74
N GLU A 30 8.17 7.40 -1.71
CA GLU A 30 8.68 7.13 -3.06
C GLU A 30 9.15 8.42 -3.74
N ILE A 31 8.40 9.51 -3.57
CA ILE A 31 8.76 10.82 -4.13
C ILE A 31 10.06 11.32 -3.51
N ARG A 32 10.18 11.24 -2.19
CA ARG A 32 11.40 11.68 -1.50
C ARG A 32 12.63 10.88 -1.94
N ARG A 33 12.50 9.57 -2.05
CA ARG A 33 13.59 8.72 -2.51
C ARG A 33 14.02 9.05 -3.93
N LYS A 34 13.07 9.36 -4.80
CA LYS A 34 13.35 9.68 -6.20
C LYS A 34 14.17 10.97 -6.33
N PHE A 35 13.87 11.97 -5.51
CA PHE A 35 14.40 13.33 -5.68
C PHE A 35 15.37 13.78 -4.59
N ASP A 36 15.68 12.95 -3.57
CA ASP A 36 16.52 13.37 -2.44
C ASP A 36 17.93 13.77 -2.82
N ASN A 37 18.49 13.21 -3.90
CA ASN A 37 19.82 13.57 -4.40
C ASN A 37 19.80 14.70 -5.43
N GLU A 38 18.62 15.08 -5.93
CA GLU A 38 18.48 16.06 -7.00
C GLU A 38 17.98 17.40 -6.48
N ILE A 39 17.11 17.39 -5.47
CA ILE A 39 16.45 18.59 -4.95
C ILE A 39 16.90 18.80 -3.51
N GLU A 40 17.25 20.04 -3.16
CA GLU A 40 17.60 20.39 -1.78
C GLU A 40 16.45 20.03 -0.84
N PRO A 41 16.73 19.49 0.36
CA PRO A 41 15.68 18.99 1.26
C PRO A 41 14.59 19.97 1.61
N ASP A 42 14.93 21.23 1.92
CA ASP A 42 13.94 22.23 2.28
C ASP A 42 13.02 22.57 1.10
N MET A 43 13.59 22.65 -0.09
CA MET A 43 12.82 22.88 -1.31
C MET A 43 11.90 21.71 -1.63
N LEU A 44 12.40 20.48 -1.47
CA LEU A 44 11.59 19.28 -1.69
C LEU A 44 10.43 19.23 -0.70
N ASP A 45 10.67 19.57 0.58
CA ASP A 45 9.60 19.64 1.58
C ASP A 45 8.51 20.61 1.16
N ASP A 46 8.88 21.80 0.69
CA ASP A 46 7.94 22.83 0.25
C ASP A 46 7.13 22.37 -0.97
N ILE A 47 7.80 21.71 -1.93
CA ILE A 47 7.13 21.19 -3.12
C ILE A 47 6.11 20.11 -2.72
N ILE A 48 6.51 19.17 -1.86
CA ILE A 48 5.62 18.11 -1.40
C ILE A 48 4.41 18.68 -0.68
N GLU A 49 4.61 19.65 0.22
CA GLU A 49 3.51 20.28 0.93
C GLU A 49 2.53 20.97 -0.03
N GLU A 50 3.03 21.67 -1.03
CA GLU A 50 2.16 22.33 -2.02
C GLU A 50 1.36 21.30 -2.82
N LEU A 51 2.00 20.20 -3.23
CA LEU A 51 1.32 19.17 -3.98
C LEU A 51 0.31 18.40 -3.11
N LYS A 52 0.54 18.28 -1.81
CA LYS A 52 -0.44 17.72 -0.87
C LYS A 52 -1.65 18.65 -0.75
N GLU A 53 -1.43 19.95 -0.61
CA GLU A 53 -2.51 20.95 -0.51
C GLU A 53 -3.41 20.90 -1.75
N ASN A 54 -2.82 20.71 -2.91
CA ASN A 54 -3.53 20.60 -4.18
C ASN A 54 -4.01 19.17 -4.48
N LYS A 55 -3.85 18.25 -3.53
CA LYS A 55 -4.33 16.85 -3.59
C LYS A 55 -3.70 16.00 -4.69
N TYR A 56 -2.53 16.37 -5.17
CA TYR A 56 -1.75 15.52 -6.08
C TYR A 56 -1.03 14.39 -5.35
N ILE A 57 -0.74 14.58 -4.06
CA ILE A 57 -0.11 13.58 -3.20
C ILE A 57 -1.04 13.31 -2.03
N SER A 58 -1.39 12.03 -1.82
CA SER A 58 -2.20 11.62 -0.69
C SER A 58 -1.91 10.15 -0.38
N ASP A 59 -1.26 9.91 0.77
CA ASP A 59 -0.99 8.55 1.21
C ASP A 59 -2.28 7.82 1.61
N ASP A 60 -3.29 8.54 2.12
CA ASP A 60 -4.60 7.98 2.41
C ASP A 60 -5.25 7.38 1.16
N GLN A 61 -5.28 8.15 0.08
CA GLN A 61 -5.84 7.68 -1.18
C GLN A 61 -5.01 6.54 -1.75
N TYR A 62 -3.68 6.60 -1.57
CA TYR A 62 -2.80 5.54 -2.03
C TYR A 62 -3.12 4.22 -1.33
N VAL A 63 -3.30 4.24 -0.01
CA VAL A 63 -3.62 3.04 0.77
C VAL A 63 -4.91 2.41 0.27
N GLU A 64 -5.97 3.20 0.14
CA GLU A 64 -7.27 2.71 -0.32
C GLU A 64 -7.17 2.08 -1.70
N ARG A 65 -6.52 2.74 -2.63
CA ARG A 65 -6.36 2.26 -4.00
C ARG A 65 -5.52 0.99 -4.07
N ALA A 66 -4.38 0.98 -3.36
CA ALA A 66 -3.49 -0.18 -3.35
C ALA A 66 -4.18 -1.40 -2.74
N ILE A 67 -4.90 -1.22 -1.64
CA ILE A 67 -5.62 -2.32 -1.01
C ILE A 67 -6.71 -2.86 -1.94
N ASN A 68 -7.45 -1.98 -2.61
CA ASN A 68 -8.46 -2.41 -3.58
C ASN A 68 -7.86 -3.24 -4.72
N GLU A 69 -6.67 -2.87 -5.20
CA GLU A 69 -5.96 -3.63 -6.22
C GLU A 69 -5.53 -5.01 -5.70
N TYR A 70 -4.99 -5.07 -4.47
CA TYR A 70 -4.60 -6.35 -3.86
C TYR A 70 -5.80 -7.25 -3.60
N ILE A 71 -6.92 -6.68 -3.14
CA ILE A 71 -8.15 -7.42 -2.88
C ILE A 71 -8.68 -8.07 -4.16
N ALA A 72 -8.57 -7.39 -5.29
CA ALA A 72 -9.03 -7.92 -6.57
C ALA A 72 -8.31 -9.21 -6.97
N LEU A 73 -7.05 -9.37 -6.55
CA LEU A 73 -6.26 -10.56 -6.85
C LEU A 73 -6.61 -11.78 -5.99
N LYS A 74 -7.12 -11.58 -4.78
CA LYS A 74 -7.54 -12.65 -3.85
C LYS A 74 -6.50 -13.75 -3.66
N ASN A 75 -5.25 -13.36 -3.44
CA ASN A 75 -4.14 -14.32 -3.31
C ASN A 75 -3.14 -13.97 -2.21
N MET A 76 -3.46 -12.99 -1.37
CA MET A 76 -2.56 -12.55 -0.31
C MET A 76 -3.26 -12.56 1.05
N SER A 77 -2.46 -12.79 2.10
CA SER A 77 -2.93 -12.56 3.47
C SER A 77 -2.96 -11.07 3.77
N LEU A 78 -3.72 -10.68 4.79
CA LEU A 78 -3.74 -9.29 5.26
C LEU A 78 -2.35 -8.86 5.73
N LYS A 79 -1.61 -9.75 6.34
CA LYS A 79 -0.25 -9.47 6.78
C LYS A 79 0.68 -9.17 5.60
N GLN A 80 0.54 -9.91 4.50
CA GLN A 80 1.29 -9.64 3.28
C GLN A 80 0.94 -8.27 2.69
N ILE A 81 -0.33 -7.89 2.72
CA ILE A 81 -0.76 -6.57 2.25
C ILE A 81 -0.13 -5.48 3.11
N LYS A 82 -0.20 -5.62 4.45
CA LYS A 82 0.43 -4.66 5.36
C LYS A 82 1.92 -4.50 5.06
N TYR A 83 2.60 -5.62 4.86
CA TYR A 83 4.03 -5.61 4.57
C TYR A 83 4.34 -4.85 3.27
N LYS A 84 3.54 -5.07 2.23
CA LYS A 84 3.71 -4.35 0.95
C LYS A 84 3.52 -2.85 1.12
N LEU A 85 2.53 -2.44 1.91
CA LEU A 85 2.30 -1.02 2.18
C LEU A 85 3.44 -0.41 2.98
N GLN A 86 3.96 -1.12 3.97
CA GLN A 86 5.12 -0.68 4.75
C GLN A 86 6.35 -0.51 3.86
N ALA A 87 6.56 -1.44 2.93
CA ALA A 87 7.67 -1.37 1.98
C ALA A 87 7.57 -0.15 1.05
N LYS A 88 6.38 0.37 0.82
CA LYS A 88 6.16 1.60 0.05
C LYS A 88 6.32 2.86 0.90
N GLY A 89 6.62 2.70 2.18
CA GLY A 89 6.84 3.83 3.08
C GLY A 89 5.56 4.43 3.66
N ILE A 90 4.46 3.69 3.62
CA ILE A 90 3.21 4.12 4.27
C ILE A 90 3.38 3.97 5.78
N SER A 91 2.92 4.97 6.54
CA SER A 91 3.00 4.92 8.01
C SER A 91 2.11 3.82 8.58
N ASN A 92 2.54 3.21 9.68
CA ASN A 92 1.74 2.21 10.37
C ASN A 92 0.40 2.76 10.83
N TYR A 93 0.36 4.04 11.19
CA TYR A 93 -0.88 4.70 11.59
C TYR A 93 -1.94 4.63 10.50
N LEU A 94 -1.59 4.96 9.27
CA LEU A 94 -2.53 4.92 8.14
C LEU A 94 -2.98 3.50 7.84
N ILE A 95 -2.06 2.55 7.90
CA ILE A 95 -2.35 1.14 7.65
C ILE A 95 -3.33 0.61 8.69
N GLU A 96 -3.02 0.80 9.97
CA GLU A 96 -3.87 0.31 11.05
C GLU A 96 -5.23 1.02 11.09
N ASP A 97 -5.27 2.31 10.76
CA ASP A 97 -6.52 3.05 10.67
C ASP A 97 -7.45 2.45 9.59
N TYR A 98 -6.90 2.20 8.41
CA TYR A 98 -7.68 1.59 7.34
C TYR A 98 -8.17 0.19 7.72
N PHE A 99 -7.27 -0.62 8.30
CA PHE A 99 -7.60 -1.99 8.68
C PHE A 99 -8.67 -2.03 9.77
N SER A 100 -8.62 -1.12 10.73
CA SER A 100 -9.63 -1.10 11.79
C SER A 100 -11.00 -0.64 11.28
N LYS A 101 -11.03 0.32 10.35
CA LYS A 101 -12.27 0.82 9.76
C LYS A 101 -12.93 -0.18 8.81
N ASN A 102 -12.16 -1.12 8.28
CA ASN A 102 -12.63 -2.08 7.27
C ASN A 102 -12.44 -3.53 7.73
N SER A 103 -12.41 -3.76 9.04
CA SER A 103 -12.04 -5.06 9.61
C SER A 103 -12.90 -6.22 9.12
N GLU A 104 -14.22 -6.02 9.02
CA GLU A 104 -15.12 -7.10 8.59
C GLU A 104 -14.91 -7.47 7.13
N SER A 105 -14.85 -6.48 6.25
CA SER A 105 -14.67 -6.73 4.82
C SER A 105 -13.30 -7.32 4.54
N LEU A 106 -12.27 -6.89 5.27
CA LEU A 106 -10.93 -7.42 5.11
C LEU A 106 -10.82 -8.85 5.63
N LYS A 107 -11.48 -9.17 6.73
CA LYS A 107 -11.56 -10.54 7.23
C LYS A 107 -12.19 -11.46 6.17
N GLU A 108 -13.31 -11.05 5.60
CA GLU A 108 -14.00 -11.81 4.56
C GLU A 108 -13.09 -11.97 3.33
N TYR A 109 -12.37 -10.92 2.95
CA TYR A 109 -11.39 -10.99 1.88
C TYR A 109 -10.33 -12.05 2.17
N GLU A 110 -9.78 -12.06 3.40
CA GLU A 110 -8.73 -13.03 3.75
C GLU A 110 -9.24 -14.46 3.68
N ILE A 111 -10.48 -14.69 4.13
CA ILE A 111 -11.11 -16.01 4.03
C ILE A 111 -11.24 -16.43 2.57
N LYS A 112 -11.70 -15.54 1.71
CA LYS A 112 -11.82 -15.83 0.27
C LYS A 112 -10.46 -16.07 -0.39
N SER A 113 -9.46 -15.31 0.02
CA SER A 113 -8.09 -15.48 -0.46
C SER A 113 -7.53 -16.83 -0.05
N ALA A 114 -7.73 -17.21 1.21
CA ALA A 114 -7.34 -18.55 1.70
C ALA A 114 -8.06 -19.65 0.92
N ASN A 115 -9.36 -19.47 0.69
CA ASN A 115 -10.17 -20.43 -0.07
C ASN A 115 -9.64 -20.63 -1.49
N ASN A 116 -9.27 -19.54 -2.15
CA ASN A 116 -8.68 -19.62 -3.49
C ASN A 116 -7.38 -20.45 -3.51
N ILE A 117 -6.54 -20.26 -2.51
CA ILE A 117 -5.28 -20.99 -2.39
C ILE A 117 -5.55 -22.47 -2.08
N ILE A 118 -6.47 -22.74 -1.16
CA ILE A 118 -6.87 -24.10 -0.78
C ILE A 118 -7.39 -24.86 -2.00
N THR A 119 -8.23 -24.22 -2.80
CA THR A 119 -8.81 -24.83 -3.99
C THR A 119 -7.75 -25.32 -4.98
N LYS A 120 -6.64 -24.57 -5.08
CA LYS A 120 -5.54 -24.93 -5.97
C LYS A 120 -4.63 -26.03 -5.40
N LYS A 121 -4.78 -26.37 -4.11
CA LYS A 121 -3.91 -27.33 -3.40
C LYS A 121 -4.69 -28.50 -2.84
N TYR A 122 -5.65 -28.97 -3.58
CA TYR A 122 -6.55 -30.02 -3.09
C TYR A 122 -5.85 -31.37 -2.80
N ASP A 123 -4.65 -31.59 -3.38
CA ASP A 123 -3.87 -32.81 -3.14
C ASP A 123 -3.08 -32.79 -1.82
N ASP A 124 -2.89 -31.61 -1.23
CA ASP A 124 -2.17 -31.47 0.02
C ASP A 124 -3.08 -31.86 1.20
N SER A 125 -2.46 -32.39 2.27
CA SER A 125 -3.23 -32.69 3.48
C SER A 125 -3.71 -31.39 4.14
N PRO A 126 -4.83 -31.43 4.90
CA PRO A 126 -5.30 -30.24 5.63
C PRO A 126 -4.23 -29.62 6.52
N GLU A 127 -3.40 -30.42 7.17
CA GLU A 127 -2.33 -29.94 8.03
C GLU A 127 -1.28 -29.18 7.24
N GLU A 128 -0.89 -29.67 6.08
CA GLU A 128 0.08 -29.00 5.20
C GLU A 128 -0.47 -27.68 4.68
N ILE A 129 -1.75 -27.66 4.28
CA ILE A 129 -2.42 -26.45 3.82
C ILE A 129 -2.42 -25.39 4.92
N ILE A 130 -2.82 -25.77 6.13
CA ILE A 130 -2.87 -24.86 7.27
C ILE A 130 -1.48 -24.27 7.54
N GLN A 131 -0.45 -25.12 7.60
CA GLN A 131 0.91 -24.67 7.86
C GLN A 131 1.42 -23.69 6.80
N ASN A 132 1.14 -23.98 5.53
CA ASN A 132 1.56 -23.12 4.42
C ASN A 132 0.89 -21.76 4.50
N LEU A 133 -0.40 -21.72 4.80
CA LEU A 133 -1.14 -20.45 4.91
C LEU A 133 -0.70 -19.64 6.12
N LEU A 134 -0.46 -20.30 7.27
CA LEU A 134 0.05 -19.63 8.46
C LEU A 134 1.42 -18.98 8.20
N LYS A 135 2.30 -19.66 7.47
CA LYS A 135 3.61 -19.12 7.07
C LYS A 135 3.47 -17.85 6.23
N LYS A 136 2.42 -17.77 5.41
CA LYS A 136 2.14 -16.59 4.60
C LYS A 136 1.49 -15.46 5.39
N GLY A 137 1.14 -15.72 6.65
CA GLY A 137 0.57 -14.71 7.52
C GLY A 137 -0.95 -14.72 7.62
N PHE A 138 -1.62 -15.70 7.04
CA PHE A 138 -3.07 -15.86 7.21
C PHE A 138 -3.39 -16.18 8.67
N GLU A 139 -4.45 -15.60 9.19
CA GLU A 139 -4.90 -15.91 10.54
C GLU A 139 -5.54 -17.29 10.59
N TYR A 140 -5.29 -18.02 11.66
CA TYR A 140 -5.78 -19.39 11.82
C TYR A 140 -7.30 -19.46 11.70
N ASP A 141 -8.02 -18.56 12.36
CA ASP A 141 -9.48 -18.58 12.31
C ASP A 141 -10.02 -18.39 10.88
N ASN A 142 -9.36 -17.56 10.09
CA ASN A 142 -9.74 -17.33 8.70
C ASN A 142 -9.45 -18.55 7.83
N VAL A 143 -8.33 -19.23 8.08
CA VAL A 143 -7.97 -20.46 7.37
C VAL A 143 -8.99 -21.56 7.70
N LYS A 144 -9.33 -21.68 8.97
CA LYS A 144 -10.32 -22.66 9.44
C LYS A 144 -11.67 -22.43 8.78
N GLU A 145 -12.13 -21.20 8.75
CA GLU A 145 -13.38 -20.81 8.10
C GLU A 145 -13.34 -21.15 6.59
N ALA A 146 -12.22 -20.86 5.94
CA ALA A 146 -12.06 -21.17 4.52
C ALA A 146 -12.15 -22.67 4.25
N LEU A 147 -11.54 -23.49 5.12
CA LEU A 147 -11.62 -24.95 5.01
C LEU A 147 -13.04 -25.45 5.21
N GLU A 148 -13.77 -24.89 6.15
CA GLU A 148 -15.17 -25.23 6.40
C GLU A 148 -16.05 -24.90 5.20
N ARG A 149 -15.84 -23.75 4.56
CA ARG A 149 -16.58 -23.33 3.36
C ARG A 149 -16.28 -24.20 2.14
N ARG A 150 -15.12 -24.85 2.12
CA ARG A 150 -14.72 -25.75 1.05
C ARG A 150 -15.66 -26.95 0.94
N ASN A 151 -16.20 -27.39 2.05
CA ASN A 151 -17.12 -28.51 2.13
C ASN A 151 -18.58 -28.08 1.88
#